data_e57b69ce95ecb5493c5da37837814f98
#
_entry.id   e57b69ce95ecb5493c5da37837814f98
#
_cell.length_a   1.000
_cell.length_b   1.000
_cell.length_c   1.000
_cell.angle_alpha   90.00
_cell.angle_beta   90.00
_cell.angle_gamma   90.00
#
_symmetry.space_group_name_H-M   'P 1'
#
loop_
_entity.id
_entity.type
_entity.pdbx_description
1 polymer ?
#
loop_
_entity_poly.entity_id
_entity_poly.type
_entity_poly.pdbx_seq_one_letter_code
_entity_poly.pdbx_strand_id
1 'polypeptide(L)'
;STRVRSSAASDVYKRQAHTQRLEPELLKAVGLKEENFGRFVFPGEKIGTLTEEVQKITGLGAIPVIAVAGHDTGSAVAAVPALDRNFAYLSSGTWSLMGVETDAPVITAETEALNFTNEGGVEGTIRLLKNICGMWLLERCRLNWGDTSYPELITEADSCEPFRSLINPDDDCFANPADMEQAIREYCRTTGQPVPEQRGQIVRCIFESLALRYRQVLENLRALSPRPIETLHVIGGGSRNDLLNQFTANAIGIPVVAGPSEATAIGNVMIQAMTMGEATDVAGMRQLISLSLIHISEPTR
;
A
#
# COMPACT_ATOMS: atom_id res chain seq x y z
N SER A 1 16.73 -24.18 -7.53
CA SER A 1 16.52 -24.75 -6.18
C SER A 1 15.08 -25.24 -6.08
N THR A 2 14.92 -26.54 -5.89
CA THR A 2 13.62 -27.20 -5.76
C THR A 2 12.96 -26.72 -4.47
N ARG A 3 11.88 -25.94 -4.57
CA ARG A 3 11.04 -25.59 -3.42
C ARG A 3 10.37 -26.86 -2.92
N VAL A 4 10.86 -27.44 -1.85
CA VAL A 4 10.12 -28.45 -1.09
C VAL A 4 9.00 -27.73 -0.35
N ARG A 5 7.80 -27.77 -0.89
CA ARG A 5 6.59 -27.28 -0.20
C ARG A 5 6.18 -28.38 0.79
N SER A 6 6.51 -28.19 2.05
CA SER A 6 5.95 -29.02 3.12
C SER A 6 4.54 -28.52 3.44
N SER A 7 3.55 -29.39 3.41
CA SER A 7 2.18 -29.09 3.88
C SER A 7 2.18 -28.59 5.34
N ALA A 8 3.08 -29.11 6.17
CA ALA A 8 3.27 -28.67 7.55
C ALA A 8 3.72 -27.19 7.64
N ALA A 9 4.64 -26.73 6.79
CA ALA A 9 5.05 -25.32 6.78
C ALA A 9 3.91 -24.39 6.36
N SER A 10 3.06 -24.84 5.44
CA SER A 10 1.85 -24.11 5.03
C SER A 10 0.85 -23.96 6.18
N ASP A 11 0.63 -25.02 6.97
CA ASP A 11 -0.32 -24.99 8.09
C ASP A 11 0.19 -24.14 9.26
N VAL A 12 1.50 -24.11 9.49
CA VAL A 12 2.15 -23.25 10.49
C VAL A 12 1.97 -21.77 10.14
N TYR A 13 2.21 -21.39 8.88
CA TYR A 13 2.02 -20.02 8.41
C TYR A 13 0.56 -19.56 8.52
N LYS A 14 -0.39 -20.43 8.20
CA LYS A 14 -1.82 -20.13 8.33
C LYS A 14 -2.22 -19.86 9.78
N ARG A 15 -1.72 -20.64 10.74
CA ARG A 15 -2.01 -20.47 12.16
C ARG A 15 -1.60 -19.09 12.67
N GLN A 16 -0.41 -18.59 12.31
CA GLN A 16 0.11 -17.32 12.77
C GLN A 16 -0.82 -16.13 12.41
N ALA A 17 -1.37 -16.11 11.21
CA ALA A 17 -2.30 -15.06 10.78
C ALA A 17 -3.61 -15.06 11.60
N HIS A 18 -4.09 -16.26 12.01
CA HIS A 18 -5.28 -16.40 12.85
C HIS A 18 -5.03 -16.10 14.33
N THR A 19 -3.89 -16.55 14.87
CA THR A 19 -3.58 -16.39 16.30
C THR A 19 -3.01 -15.04 16.64
N GLN A 20 -2.46 -14.32 15.67
CA GLN A 20 -1.71 -13.07 15.84
C GLN A 20 -0.59 -13.18 16.90
N ARG A 21 0.04 -14.37 16.97
CA ARG A 21 1.13 -14.70 17.89
C ARG A 21 2.30 -15.29 17.14
N LEU A 22 3.47 -15.30 17.77
CA LEU A 22 4.62 -16.01 17.25
C LEU A 22 4.32 -17.52 17.20
N GLU A 23 4.71 -18.14 16.09
CA GLU A 23 4.54 -19.58 15.93
C GLU A 23 5.78 -20.30 16.49
N PRO A 24 5.62 -21.15 17.52
CA PRO A 24 6.76 -21.79 18.18
C PRO A 24 7.61 -22.65 17.23
N GLU A 25 6.99 -23.28 16.23
CA GLU A 25 7.73 -24.11 15.27
C GLU A 25 8.65 -23.26 14.37
N LEU A 26 8.20 -22.05 13.97
CA LEU A 26 9.04 -21.12 13.22
C LEU A 26 10.18 -20.57 14.07
N LEU A 27 9.91 -20.21 15.32
CA LEU A 27 10.93 -19.75 16.26
C LEU A 27 12.00 -20.82 16.45
N LYS A 28 11.59 -22.07 16.69
CA LYS A 28 12.50 -23.20 16.84
C LYS A 28 13.36 -23.41 15.59
N ALA A 29 12.81 -23.27 14.40
CA ALA A 29 13.53 -23.43 13.13
C ALA A 29 14.69 -22.42 12.97
N VAL A 30 14.59 -21.24 13.58
CA VAL A 30 15.62 -20.18 13.57
C VAL A 30 16.40 -20.08 14.89
N GLY A 31 16.20 -21.03 15.81
CA GLY A 31 16.90 -21.06 17.10
C GLY A 31 16.46 -20.01 18.11
N LEU A 32 15.24 -19.47 17.96
CA LEU A 32 14.66 -18.48 18.86
C LEU A 32 13.57 -19.10 19.73
N LYS A 33 13.21 -18.40 20.80
CA LYS A 33 12.12 -18.72 21.71
C LYS A 33 11.25 -17.49 21.91
N GLU A 34 9.99 -17.68 22.34
CA GLU A 34 9.06 -16.58 22.62
C GLU A 34 9.63 -15.59 23.65
N GLU A 35 10.36 -16.06 24.64
CA GLU A 35 11.04 -15.24 25.67
C GLU A 35 12.12 -14.29 25.11
N ASN A 36 12.58 -14.47 23.88
CA ASN A 36 13.50 -13.54 23.22
C ASN A 36 12.81 -12.28 22.72
N PHE A 37 11.48 -12.22 22.76
CA PHE A 37 10.68 -11.11 22.34
C PHE A 37 9.97 -10.48 23.53
N GLY A 38 9.70 -9.19 23.44
CA GLY A 38 8.87 -8.51 24.42
C GLY A 38 7.39 -8.91 24.33
N ARG A 39 6.58 -8.35 25.21
CA ARG A 39 5.12 -8.50 25.15
C ARG A 39 4.58 -7.93 23.83
N PHE A 40 3.74 -8.69 23.15
CA PHE A 40 2.99 -8.17 22.01
C PHE A 40 1.98 -7.14 22.46
N VAL A 41 1.89 -6.07 21.71
CA VAL A 41 0.93 -4.99 21.89
C VAL A 41 0.19 -4.74 20.59
N PHE A 42 -1.07 -4.34 20.67
CA PHE A 42 -1.90 -4.06 19.51
C PHE A 42 -2.14 -2.55 19.38
N PRO A 43 -2.43 -2.06 18.15
CA PRO A 43 -2.74 -0.66 17.94
C PRO A 43 -3.84 -0.16 18.88
N GLY A 44 -3.61 0.95 19.56
CA GLY A 44 -4.51 1.52 20.56
C GLY A 44 -4.22 1.10 22.01
N GLU A 45 -3.29 0.15 22.27
CA GLU A 45 -2.89 -0.16 23.65
C GLU A 45 -1.97 0.91 24.24
N LYS A 46 -2.23 1.28 25.52
CA LYS A 46 -1.28 2.04 26.32
C LYS A 46 -0.18 1.11 26.82
N ILE A 47 1.05 1.30 26.33
CA ILE A 47 2.22 0.49 26.71
C ILE A 47 2.72 0.87 28.09
N GLY A 48 2.65 2.16 28.45
CA GLY A 48 3.12 2.74 29.67
C GLY A 48 3.15 4.27 29.59
N THR A 49 4.10 4.87 30.28
CA THR A 49 4.40 6.30 30.20
C THR A 49 5.86 6.52 29.85
N LEU A 50 6.23 7.74 29.47
CA LEU A 50 7.65 8.10 29.29
C LEU A 50 8.46 7.70 30.52
N THR A 51 9.64 7.12 30.32
CA THR A 51 10.55 6.78 31.42
C THR A 51 11.02 8.05 32.16
N GLU A 52 11.40 7.93 33.42
CA GLU A 52 11.90 9.09 34.20
C GLU A 52 13.08 9.79 33.49
N GLU A 53 13.94 9.02 32.84
CA GLU A 53 15.06 9.56 32.10
C GLU A 53 14.59 10.44 30.91
N VAL A 54 13.63 9.96 30.12
CA VAL A 54 13.06 10.74 29.00
C VAL A 54 12.30 11.96 29.52
N GLN A 55 11.54 11.83 30.64
CA GLN A 55 10.84 12.96 31.25
C GLN A 55 11.84 14.06 31.66
N LYS A 56 12.99 13.70 32.26
CA LYS A 56 14.04 14.64 32.65
C LYS A 56 14.69 15.35 31.47
N ILE A 57 14.96 14.59 30.38
CA ILE A 57 15.61 15.14 29.15
C ILE A 57 14.66 16.11 28.42
N THR A 58 13.39 15.77 28.35
CA THR A 58 12.39 16.52 27.55
C THR A 58 11.69 17.62 28.32
N GLY A 59 11.71 17.56 29.64
CA GLY A 59 10.89 18.43 30.52
C GLY A 59 9.40 18.07 30.51
N LEU A 60 9.02 16.98 29.87
CA LEU A 60 7.64 16.50 29.82
C LEU A 60 7.32 15.62 31.02
N GLY A 61 6.05 15.56 31.41
CA GLY A 61 5.57 14.67 32.48
C GLY A 61 5.45 13.21 32.05
N ALA A 62 4.71 12.42 32.81
CA ALA A 62 4.43 11.01 32.53
C ALA A 62 3.42 10.85 31.40
N ILE A 63 3.78 11.29 30.21
CA ILE A 63 2.95 11.21 29.00
C ILE A 63 2.75 9.74 28.61
N PRO A 64 1.51 9.30 28.28
CA PRO A 64 1.24 7.96 27.81
C PRO A 64 2.01 7.61 26.53
N VAL A 65 2.55 6.40 26.47
CA VAL A 65 3.13 5.81 25.28
C VAL A 65 2.11 4.81 24.73
N ILE A 66 1.67 5.03 23.49
CA ILE A 66 0.59 4.28 22.84
C ILE A 66 1.15 3.50 21.68
N ALA A 67 0.78 2.22 21.56
CA ALA A 67 1.08 1.41 20.41
C ALA A 67 0.22 1.89 19.21
N VAL A 68 0.88 2.11 18.09
CA VAL A 68 0.22 2.34 16.79
C VAL A 68 0.40 1.12 15.91
N ALA A 69 -0.12 1.13 14.67
CA ALA A 69 0.10 0.00 13.75
C ALA A 69 1.61 -0.25 13.58
N GLY A 70 2.02 -1.49 13.71
CA GLY A 70 3.44 -1.90 13.68
C GLY A 70 4.12 -1.70 12.32
N HIS A 71 3.33 -1.53 11.26
CA HIS A 71 3.78 -1.15 9.93
C HIS A 71 3.16 0.21 9.55
N ASP A 72 3.94 1.09 8.93
CA ASP A 72 3.49 2.44 8.54
C ASP A 72 2.25 2.42 7.65
N THR A 73 2.15 1.47 6.72
CA THR A 73 0.97 1.26 5.89
C THR A 73 -0.27 0.89 6.73
N GLY A 74 -0.10 0.22 7.86
CA GLY A 74 -1.23 -0.06 8.78
C GLY A 74 -1.84 1.22 9.33
N SER A 75 -1.01 2.19 9.73
CA SER A 75 -1.47 3.52 10.12
C SER A 75 -2.09 4.27 8.94
N ALA A 76 -1.48 4.18 7.75
CA ALA A 76 -2.00 4.83 6.56
C ALA A 76 -3.40 4.30 6.18
N VAL A 77 -3.63 2.99 6.26
CA VAL A 77 -4.93 2.38 5.97
C VAL A 77 -5.98 2.76 7.02
N ALA A 78 -5.59 2.90 8.29
CA ALA A 78 -6.49 3.42 9.33
C ALA A 78 -7.01 4.82 8.99
N ALA A 79 -6.19 5.64 8.31
CA ALA A 79 -6.53 7.00 7.88
C ALA A 79 -7.29 7.08 6.55
N VAL A 80 -7.66 5.98 5.93
CA VAL A 80 -8.49 5.99 4.71
C VAL A 80 -9.84 6.64 5.02
N PRO A 81 -10.27 7.70 4.32
CA PRO A 81 -11.49 8.44 4.64
C PRO A 81 -12.77 7.73 4.14
N ALA A 82 -12.83 6.42 4.29
CA ALA A 82 -13.98 5.61 3.89
C ALA A 82 -15.09 5.69 4.95
N LEU A 83 -16.31 5.92 4.49
CA LEU A 83 -17.51 6.00 5.33
C LEU A 83 -18.25 4.67 5.45
N ASP A 84 -17.86 3.68 4.66
CA ASP A 84 -18.37 2.31 4.69
C ASP A 84 -17.20 1.31 4.56
N ARG A 85 -17.52 0.02 4.40
CA ARG A 85 -16.51 -1.06 4.29
C ARG A 85 -16.41 -1.65 2.86
N ASN A 86 -17.04 -1.03 1.87
CA ASN A 86 -17.07 -1.48 0.47
C ASN A 86 -15.95 -0.85 -0.36
N PHE A 87 -14.77 -0.75 0.20
CA PHE A 87 -13.64 -0.10 -0.46
C PHE A 87 -12.41 -1.01 -0.56
N ALA A 88 -11.58 -0.70 -1.55
CA ALA A 88 -10.17 -1.07 -1.56
C ALA A 88 -9.32 0.17 -1.30
N TYR A 89 -8.11 -0.05 -0.82
CA TYR A 89 -7.10 1.01 -0.69
C TYR A 89 -5.91 0.75 -1.59
N LEU A 90 -5.26 1.82 -2.01
CA LEU A 90 -3.96 1.84 -2.68
C LEU A 90 -3.05 2.79 -1.93
N SER A 91 -2.12 2.26 -1.15
CA SER A 91 -1.03 3.05 -0.59
C SER A 91 0.01 3.25 -1.70
N SER A 92 -0.01 4.45 -2.31
CA SER A 92 0.78 4.77 -3.49
C SER A 92 2.02 5.59 -3.12
N GLY A 93 3.18 4.99 -3.33
CA GLY A 93 4.50 5.57 -3.09
C GLY A 93 5.50 4.99 -4.08
N THR A 94 6.77 4.88 -3.68
CA THR A 94 7.81 4.16 -4.44
C THR A 94 7.35 2.75 -4.75
N TRP A 95 6.80 2.04 -3.76
CA TRP A 95 6.00 0.82 -3.91
C TRP A 95 4.53 1.17 -3.81
N SER A 96 3.68 0.34 -4.41
CA SER A 96 2.24 0.41 -4.27
C SER A 96 1.73 -0.83 -3.56
N LEU A 97 0.91 -0.63 -2.51
CA LEU A 97 0.26 -1.70 -1.79
C LEU A 97 -1.25 -1.56 -1.97
N MET A 98 -1.86 -2.51 -2.66
CA MET A 98 -3.32 -2.52 -2.86
C MET A 98 -3.95 -3.63 -2.06
N GLY A 99 -5.03 -3.33 -1.34
CA GLY A 99 -5.70 -4.31 -0.49
C GLY A 99 -7.08 -3.90 -0.03
N VAL A 100 -7.66 -4.78 0.77
CA VAL A 100 -8.94 -4.59 1.49
C VAL A 100 -8.78 -4.91 2.96
N GLU A 101 -9.66 -4.39 3.80
CA GLU A 101 -9.76 -4.80 5.20
C GLU A 101 -10.80 -5.92 5.34
N THR A 102 -10.44 -6.97 6.07
CA THR A 102 -11.29 -8.14 6.34
C THR A 102 -11.36 -8.40 7.85
N ASP A 103 -12.40 -9.11 8.29
CA ASP A 103 -12.57 -9.46 9.70
C ASP A 103 -11.76 -10.71 10.09
N ALA A 104 -11.27 -11.46 9.11
CA ALA A 104 -10.47 -12.65 9.29
C ALA A 104 -9.47 -12.82 8.13
N PRO A 105 -8.35 -13.54 8.33
CA PRO A 105 -7.40 -13.82 7.27
C PRO A 105 -8.02 -14.60 6.12
N VAL A 106 -7.70 -14.24 4.89
CA VAL A 106 -8.08 -14.99 3.68
C VAL A 106 -6.86 -15.77 3.20
N ILE A 107 -6.81 -17.06 3.50
CA ILE A 107 -5.68 -17.93 3.22
C ILE A 107 -6.15 -19.12 2.40
N THR A 108 -5.99 -19.04 1.10
CA THR A 108 -6.41 -20.05 0.12
C THR A 108 -5.27 -20.36 -0.84
N ALA A 109 -5.39 -21.44 -1.59
CA ALA A 109 -4.43 -21.72 -2.68
C ALA A 109 -4.39 -20.58 -3.71
N GLU A 110 -5.49 -19.88 -3.91
CA GLU A 110 -5.60 -18.77 -4.84
C GLU A 110 -4.86 -17.52 -4.32
N THR A 111 -5.02 -17.16 -3.01
CA THR A 111 -4.25 -16.05 -2.42
C THR A 111 -2.75 -16.33 -2.45
N GLU A 112 -2.33 -17.58 -2.25
CA GLU A 112 -0.93 -17.99 -2.37
C GLU A 112 -0.43 -17.86 -3.82
N ALA A 113 -1.19 -18.39 -4.78
CA ALA A 113 -0.81 -18.35 -6.21
C ALA A 113 -0.72 -16.92 -6.75
N LEU A 114 -1.62 -16.04 -6.29
CA LEU A 114 -1.65 -14.62 -6.66
C LEU A 114 -0.71 -13.76 -5.81
N ASN A 115 0.00 -14.34 -4.84
CA ASN A 115 0.94 -13.66 -3.94
C ASN A 115 0.30 -12.52 -3.14
N PHE A 116 -0.88 -12.78 -2.54
CA PHE A 116 -1.49 -11.91 -1.55
C PHE A 116 -1.02 -12.27 -0.15
N THR A 117 -0.87 -11.26 0.71
CA THR A 117 -0.50 -11.40 2.11
C THR A 117 -1.62 -10.95 3.04
N ASN A 118 -1.61 -11.46 4.27
CA ASN A 118 -2.49 -11.03 5.35
C ASN A 118 -1.65 -10.33 6.41
N GLU A 119 -1.96 -9.09 6.71
CA GLU A 119 -1.26 -8.29 7.72
C GLU A 119 -2.25 -7.76 8.75
N GLY A 120 -1.81 -7.61 10.00
CA GLY A 120 -2.63 -7.02 11.06
C GLY A 120 -3.01 -5.58 10.76
N GLY A 121 -4.27 -5.24 10.97
CA GLY A 121 -4.83 -3.90 10.91
C GLY A 121 -5.08 -3.30 12.30
N VAL A 122 -5.91 -2.27 12.34
CA VAL A 122 -6.37 -1.63 13.58
C VAL A 122 -7.70 -2.24 13.99
N GLU A 123 -8.02 -2.25 15.30
CA GLU A 123 -9.24 -2.87 15.84
C GLU A 123 -9.43 -4.35 15.46
N GLY A 124 -8.32 -5.10 15.38
CA GLY A 124 -8.36 -6.54 15.10
C GLY A 124 -8.67 -6.89 13.65
N THR A 125 -8.74 -5.92 12.74
CA THR A 125 -8.90 -6.19 11.31
C THR A 125 -7.66 -6.82 10.71
N ILE A 126 -7.84 -7.47 9.56
CA ILE A 126 -6.77 -8.00 8.72
C ILE A 126 -6.75 -7.22 7.41
N ARG A 127 -5.56 -6.87 6.95
CA ARG A 127 -5.35 -6.28 5.64
C ARG A 127 -4.92 -7.39 4.67
N LEU A 128 -5.81 -7.79 3.78
CA LEU A 128 -5.48 -8.65 2.65
C LEU A 128 -4.93 -7.75 1.54
N LEU A 129 -3.67 -7.90 1.19
CA LEU A 129 -3.02 -6.97 0.27
C LEU A 129 -2.00 -7.66 -0.66
N LYS A 130 -1.65 -6.95 -1.72
CA LYS A 130 -0.57 -7.30 -2.64
C LYS A 130 0.36 -6.12 -2.84
N ASN A 131 1.66 -6.39 -2.81
CA ASN A 131 2.68 -5.46 -3.26
C ASN A 131 2.71 -5.41 -4.79
N ILE A 132 2.78 -4.21 -5.33
CA ILE A 132 2.87 -3.90 -6.76
C ILE A 132 4.05 -2.95 -6.94
N CYS A 133 4.74 -3.02 -8.06
CA CYS A 133 5.65 -1.96 -8.44
C CYS A 133 4.89 -0.63 -8.52
N GLY A 134 5.42 0.41 -7.88
CA GLY A 134 4.79 1.73 -7.85
C GLY A 134 5.57 2.76 -8.66
N MET A 135 5.75 3.93 -8.07
CA MET A 135 6.49 5.03 -8.68
C MET A 135 7.99 4.78 -8.76
N TRP A 136 8.49 3.63 -8.30
CA TRP A 136 9.88 3.18 -8.45
C TRP A 136 10.40 3.34 -9.88
N LEU A 137 9.60 2.94 -10.88
CA LEU A 137 9.95 3.08 -12.30
C LEU A 137 10.26 4.53 -12.66
N LEU A 138 9.35 5.45 -12.27
CA LEU A 138 9.53 6.87 -12.54
C LEU A 138 10.70 7.47 -11.74
N GLU A 139 10.82 7.12 -10.46
CA GLU A 139 11.93 7.61 -9.63
C GLU A 139 13.29 7.20 -10.20
N ARG A 140 13.40 5.98 -10.69
CA ARG A 140 14.65 5.51 -11.33
C ARG A 140 14.95 6.22 -12.65
N CYS A 141 13.92 6.53 -13.46
CA CYS A 141 14.10 7.34 -14.65
C CYS A 141 14.52 8.77 -14.32
N ARG A 142 13.95 9.38 -13.26
CA ARG A 142 14.27 10.75 -12.82
C ARG A 142 15.73 10.94 -12.45
N LEU A 143 16.42 9.90 -11.98
CA LEU A 143 17.86 9.98 -11.71
C LEU A 143 18.68 10.40 -12.94
N ASN A 144 18.21 10.06 -14.14
CA ASN A 144 18.88 10.41 -15.39
C ASN A 144 18.45 11.79 -15.93
N TRP A 145 17.30 12.32 -15.46
CA TRP A 145 16.71 13.56 -15.99
C TRP A 145 17.03 14.81 -15.18
N GLY A 146 17.81 14.65 -14.10
CA GLY A 146 18.14 15.75 -13.20
C GLY A 146 16.94 16.23 -12.39
N ASP A 147 16.96 17.49 -11.98
CA ASP A 147 15.97 18.09 -11.09
C ASP A 147 14.68 18.48 -11.85
N THR A 148 13.98 17.47 -12.41
CA THR A 148 12.69 17.65 -13.08
C THR A 148 11.54 17.49 -12.11
N SER A 149 10.64 18.46 -12.08
CA SER A 149 9.48 18.43 -11.19
C SER A 149 8.41 17.44 -11.66
N TYR A 150 7.65 16.89 -10.71
CA TYR A 150 6.50 16.02 -11.03
C TYR A 150 5.44 16.72 -11.91
N PRO A 151 5.04 17.97 -11.67
CA PRO A 151 4.08 18.67 -12.54
C PRO A 151 4.51 18.76 -13.99
N GLU A 152 5.81 19.00 -14.26
CA GLU A 152 6.34 19.01 -15.63
C GLU A 152 6.20 17.65 -16.30
N LEU A 153 6.59 16.56 -15.60
CA LEU A 153 6.49 15.20 -16.10
C LEU A 153 5.04 14.79 -16.38
N ILE A 154 4.11 15.18 -15.51
CA ILE A 154 2.67 14.93 -15.69
C ILE A 154 2.15 15.66 -16.94
N THR A 155 2.52 16.94 -17.11
CA THR A 155 2.11 17.74 -18.28
C THR A 155 2.66 17.16 -19.59
N GLU A 156 3.91 16.74 -19.60
CA GLU A 156 4.51 16.08 -20.77
C GLU A 156 3.80 14.76 -21.09
N ALA A 157 3.52 13.95 -20.08
CA ALA A 157 2.83 12.67 -20.26
C ALA A 157 1.42 12.87 -20.79
N ASP A 158 0.68 13.85 -20.29
CA ASP A 158 -0.69 14.13 -20.72
C ASP A 158 -0.78 14.55 -22.19
N SER A 159 0.24 15.23 -22.69
CA SER A 159 0.33 15.66 -24.10
C SER A 159 0.69 14.53 -25.09
N CYS A 160 1.12 13.35 -24.61
CA CYS A 160 1.52 12.24 -25.46
C CYS A 160 0.34 11.38 -25.93
N GLU A 161 0.57 10.63 -27.01
CA GLU A 161 -0.41 9.68 -27.58
C GLU A 161 -0.76 8.58 -26.55
N PRO A 162 -2.06 8.33 -26.29
CA PRO A 162 -2.51 7.29 -25.36
C PRO A 162 -2.15 5.88 -25.86
N PHE A 163 -1.82 5.00 -24.91
CA PHE A 163 -1.62 3.56 -25.12
C PHE A 163 -0.63 3.19 -26.23
N ARG A 164 0.32 4.07 -26.52
CA ARG A 164 1.35 3.83 -27.53
C ARG A 164 2.30 2.68 -27.14
N SER A 165 2.65 2.60 -25.87
CA SER A 165 3.57 1.61 -25.33
C SER A 165 3.13 1.23 -23.92
N LEU A 166 3.16 -0.07 -23.61
CA LEU A 166 2.78 -0.61 -22.30
C LEU A 166 3.82 -1.61 -21.82
N ILE A 167 4.05 -1.63 -20.51
CA ILE A 167 4.96 -2.58 -19.85
C ILE A 167 4.22 -3.35 -18.78
N ASN A 168 4.75 -4.51 -18.37
CA ASN A 168 4.38 -5.14 -17.12
C ASN A 168 5.24 -4.55 -16.00
N PRO A 169 4.72 -3.70 -15.10
CA PRO A 169 5.53 -3.03 -14.07
C PRO A 169 6.24 -4.00 -13.12
N ASP A 170 5.71 -5.21 -12.95
CA ASP A 170 6.26 -6.24 -12.06
C ASP A 170 7.20 -7.23 -12.78
N ASP A 171 7.63 -6.94 -14.02
CA ASP A 171 8.58 -7.76 -14.73
C ASP A 171 9.97 -7.66 -14.08
N ASP A 172 10.67 -8.80 -14.00
CA ASP A 172 11.97 -8.89 -13.35
C ASP A 172 13.03 -7.94 -13.95
N CYS A 173 12.89 -7.57 -15.23
CA CYS A 173 13.79 -6.63 -15.88
C CYS A 173 13.76 -5.22 -15.26
N PHE A 174 12.69 -4.87 -14.53
CA PHE A 174 12.53 -3.59 -13.84
C PHE A 174 12.90 -3.62 -12.36
N ALA A 175 13.27 -4.78 -11.81
CA ALA A 175 13.55 -4.91 -10.37
C ALA A 175 14.73 -4.03 -9.93
N ASN A 176 15.83 -4.04 -10.69
CA ASN A 176 17.00 -3.18 -10.41
C ASN A 176 17.91 -3.02 -11.64
N PRO A 177 17.43 -2.46 -12.75
CA PRO A 177 18.28 -2.20 -13.89
C PRO A 177 19.28 -1.06 -13.61
N ALA A 178 20.41 -1.08 -14.30
CA ALA A 178 21.38 0.01 -14.22
C ALA A 178 20.81 1.33 -14.78
N ASP A 179 19.99 1.23 -15.82
CA ASP A 179 19.26 2.34 -16.47
C ASP A 179 17.82 1.91 -16.72
N MET A 180 16.89 2.49 -15.99
CA MET A 180 15.45 2.17 -16.06
C MET A 180 14.85 2.63 -17.40
N GLU A 181 15.27 3.78 -17.88
CA GLU A 181 14.77 4.31 -19.15
C GLU A 181 15.14 3.38 -20.32
N GLN A 182 16.39 2.91 -20.33
CA GLN A 182 16.85 1.95 -21.33
C GLN A 182 16.13 0.59 -21.18
N ALA A 183 15.86 0.14 -19.96
CA ALA A 183 15.11 -1.09 -19.69
C ALA A 183 13.68 -1.02 -20.26
N ILE A 184 12.98 0.12 -20.08
CA ILE A 184 11.64 0.34 -20.64
C ILE A 184 11.68 0.32 -22.17
N ARG A 185 12.66 1.01 -22.78
CA ARG A 185 12.82 1.01 -24.24
C ARG A 185 13.10 -0.39 -24.80
N GLU A 186 13.95 -1.15 -24.12
CA GLU A 186 14.28 -2.51 -24.54
C GLU A 186 13.09 -3.46 -24.38
N TYR A 187 12.32 -3.34 -23.27
CA TYR A 187 11.08 -4.08 -23.09
C TYR A 187 10.10 -3.82 -24.26
N CYS A 188 9.87 -2.56 -24.61
CA CYS A 188 8.99 -2.22 -25.73
C CYS A 188 9.51 -2.77 -27.06
N ARG A 189 10.83 -2.71 -27.31
CA ARG A 189 11.44 -3.26 -28.52
C ARG A 189 11.27 -4.78 -28.63
N THR A 190 11.56 -5.49 -27.54
CA THR A 190 11.47 -6.97 -27.51
C THR A 190 10.04 -7.49 -27.57
N THR A 191 9.07 -6.70 -27.12
CA THR A 191 7.64 -7.04 -27.22
C THR A 191 6.97 -6.51 -28.49
N GLY A 192 7.76 -5.93 -29.42
CA GLY A 192 7.26 -5.46 -30.73
C GLY A 192 6.37 -4.23 -30.63
N GLN A 193 6.50 -3.42 -29.59
CA GLN A 193 5.75 -2.19 -29.40
C GLN A 193 6.55 -0.96 -29.88
N PRO A 194 5.88 0.17 -30.19
CA PRO A 194 6.56 1.43 -30.44
C PRO A 194 7.47 1.80 -29.25
N VAL A 195 8.73 2.09 -29.54
CA VAL A 195 9.70 2.46 -28.48
C VAL A 195 9.46 3.91 -28.07
N PRO A 196 9.32 4.23 -26.77
CA PRO A 196 9.20 5.60 -26.34
C PRO A 196 10.54 6.35 -26.51
N GLU A 197 10.52 7.46 -27.24
CA GLU A 197 11.71 8.26 -27.56
C GLU A 197 11.86 9.46 -26.63
N GLN A 198 10.73 10.08 -26.28
CA GLN A 198 10.67 11.27 -25.46
C GLN A 198 10.35 10.93 -23.99
N ARG A 199 10.80 11.77 -23.07
CA ARG A 199 10.56 11.64 -21.64
C ARG A 199 9.07 11.52 -21.30
N GLY A 200 8.21 12.38 -21.87
CA GLY A 200 6.77 12.32 -21.68
C GLY A 200 6.14 11.00 -22.10
N GLN A 201 6.63 10.37 -23.18
CA GLN A 201 6.17 9.06 -23.64
C GLN A 201 6.54 7.95 -22.66
N ILE A 202 7.73 8.03 -22.03
CA ILE A 202 8.14 7.08 -20.98
C ILE A 202 7.25 7.24 -19.75
N VAL A 203 7.02 8.47 -19.29
CA VAL A 203 6.15 8.74 -18.14
C VAL A 203 4.74 8.26 -18.39
N ARG A 204 4.18 8.52 -19.57
CA ARG A 204 2.85 8.05 -19.96
C ARG A 204 2.78 6.52 -19.99
N CYS A 205 3.77 5.88 -20.59
CA CYS A 205 3.89 4.41 -20.60
C CYS A 205 3.86 3.84 -19.17
N ILE A 206 4.60 4.44 -18.24
CA ILE A 206 4.61 4.03 -16.84
C ILE A 206 3.21 4.20 -16.21
N PHE A 207 2.58 5.36 -16.35
CA PHE A 207 1.29 5.64 -15.71
C PHE A 207 0.16 4.77 -16.24
N GLU A 208 0.06 4.60 -17.55
CA GLU A 208 -0.95 3.73 -18.16
C GLU A 208 -0.72 2.26 -17.76
N SER A 209 0.52 1.82 -17.72
CA SER A 209 0.87 0.46 -17.28
C SER A 209 0.55 0.22 -15.81
N LEU A 210 0.82 1.20 -14.93
CA LEU A 210 0.45 1.12 -13.53
C LEU A 210 -1.07 1.09 -13.35
N ALA A 211 -1.81 1.93 -14.05
CA ALA A 211 -3.28 1.94 -13.99
C ALA A 211 -3.90 0.59 -14.41
N LEU A 212 -3.39 -0.02 -15.49
CA LEU A 212 -3.81 -1.35 -15.93
C LEU A 212 -3.39 -2.45 -14.93
N ARG A 213 -2.24 -2.31 -14.30
CA ARG A 213 -1.81 -3.24 -13.25
C ARG A 213 -2.70 -3.14 -12.02
N TYR A 214 -3.07 -1.93 -11.61
CA TYR A 214 -4.02 -1.71 -10.51
C TYR A 214 -5.38 -2.33 -10.83
N ARG A 215 -5.88 -2.21 -12.06
CA ARG A 215 -7.08 -2.91 -12.50
C ARG A 215 -6.98 -4.42 -12.30
N GLN A 216 -5.90 -5.04 -12.78
CA GLN A 216 -5.71 -6.48 -12.66
C GLN A 216 -5.70 -6.94 -11.20
N VAL A 217 -5.01 -6.20 -10.32
CA VAL A 217 -4.96 -6.53 -8.88
C VAL A 217 -6.32 -6.31 -8.22
N LEU A 218 -7.06 -5.27 -8.61
CA LEU A 218 -8.40 -5.01 -8.09
C LEU A 218 -9.41 -6.11 -8.51
N GLU A 219 -9.32 -6.61 -9.73
CA GLU A 219 -10.14 -7.73 -10.20
C GLU A 219 -9.85 -9.00 -9.38
N ASN A 220 -8.59 -9.28 -9.07
CA ASN A 220 -8.22 -10.38 -8.17
C ASN A 220 -8.77 -10.14 -6.74
N LEU A 221 -8.67 -8.93 -6.21
CA LEU A 221 -9.24 -8.58 -4.90
C LEU A 221 -10.76 -8.75 -4.87
N ARG A 222 -11.47 -8.38 -5.93
CA ARG A 222 -12.93 -8.59 -6.04
C ARG A 222 -13.31 -10.05 -5.94
N ALA A 223 -12.50 -10.96 -6.48
CA ALA A 223 -12.74 -12.40 -6.37
C ALA A 223 -12.43 -12.96 -4.98
N LEU A 224 -11.50 -12.34 -4.24
CA LEU A 224 -11.04 -12.81 -2.93
C LEU A 224 -11.76 -12.11 -1.76
N SER A 225 -12.29 -10.92 -1.99
CA SER A 225 -12.92 -10.10 -0.95
C SER A 225 -14.28 -10.65 -0.53
N PRO A 226 -14.57 -10.72 0.78
CA PRO A 226 -15.91 -11.11 1.26
C PRO A 226 -16.96 -10.01 1.05
N ARG A 227 -16.55 -8.80 0.62
CA ARG A 227 -17.43 -7.64 0.40
C ARG A 227 -17.21 -7.07 -1.01
N PRO A 228 -18.23 -6.41 -1.58
CA PRO A 228 -18.05 -5.69 -2.84
C PRO A 228 -17.01 -4.56 -2.68
N ILE A 229 -16.40 -4.18 -3.78
CA ILE A 229 -15.46 -3.04 -3.84
C ILE A 229 -16.07 -2.00 -4.77
N GLU A 230 -16.56 -0.91 -4.19
CA GLU A 230 -17.28 0.14 -4.89
C GLU A 230 -16.44 1.40 -5.09
N THR A 231 -15.39 1.57 -4.29
CA THR A 231 -14.48 2.73 -4.33
C THR A 231 -13.04 2.29 -4.11
N LEU A 232 -12.09 2.93 -4.78
CA LEU A 232 -10.66 2.80 -4.51
C LEU A 232 -10.15 4.07 -3.82
N HIS A 233 -9.65 3.95 -2.60
CA HIS A 233 -8.97 5.05 -1.90
C HIS A 233 -7.46 5.02 -2.17
N VAL A 234 -6.94 6.07 -2.80
CA VAL A 234 -5.49 6.25 -3.04
C VAL A 234 -4.92 7.16 -1.96
N ILE A 235 -4.01 6.64 -1.14
CA ILE A 235 -3.37 7.34 -0.03
C ILE A 235 -1.85 7.40 -0.23
N GLY A 236 -1.19 8.27 0.53
CA GLY A 236 0.25 8.50 0.40
C GLY A 236 0.61 9.49 -0.70
N GLY A 237 1.89 9.65 -1.00
CA GLY A 237 2.40 10.68 -1.93
C GLY A 237 1.81 10.59 -3.34
N GLY A 238 1.51 9.39 -3.83
CA GLY A 238 0.91 9.16 -5.14
C GLY A 238 -0.53 9.70 -5.28
N SER A 239 -1.22 9.97 -4.17
CA SER A 239 -2.56 10.59 -4.20
C SER A 239 -2.57 11.99 -4.84
N ARG A 240 -1.41 12.64 -4.93
CA ARG A 240 -1.24 13.95 -5.58
C ARG A 240 -1.08 13.88 -7.10
N ASN A 241 -1.04 12.67 -7.68
CA ASN A 241 -0.88 12.50 -9.12
C ASN A 241 -2.25 12.34 -9.79
N ASP A 242 -2.88 13.46 -10.11
CA ASP A 242 -4.24 13.48 -10.67
C ASP A 242 -4.34 12.72 -11.99
N LEU A 243 -3.30 12.75 -12.84
CA LEU A 243 -3.31 12.03 -14.12
C LEU A 243 -3.32 10.50 -13.91
N LEU A 244 -2.47 9.99 -13.02
CA LEU A 244 -2.45 8.56 -12.69
C LEU A 244 -3.76 8.14 -11.99
N ASN A 245 -4.31 8.97 -11.11
CA ASN A 245 -5.58 8.72 -10.45
C ASN A 245 -6.72 8.65 -11.47
N GLN A 246 -6.75 9.56 -12.46
CA GLN A 246 -7.75 9.52 -13.53
C GLN A 246 -7.58 8.29 -14.43
N PHE A 247 -6.35 7.96 -14.83
CA PHE A 247 -6.08 6.72 -15.60
C PHE A 247 -6.51 5.49 -14.82
N THR A 248 -6.27 5.48 -13.50
CA THR A 248 -6.69 4.39 -12.62
C THR A 248 -8.21 4.30 -12.57
N ALA A 249 -8.94 5.40 -12.33
CA ALA A 249 -10.40 5.41 -12.31
C ALA A 249 -10.98 4.87 -13.64
N ASN A 250 -10.44 5.33 -14.77
CA ASN A 250 -10.84 4.86 -16.10
C ASN A 250 -10.58 3.36 -16.30
N ALA A 251 -9.44 2.86 -15.82
CA ALA A 251 -9.07 1.46 -15.98
C ALA A 251 -9.93 0.53 -15.09
N ILE A 252 -10.22 0.91 -13.84
CA ILE A 252 -10.94 0.07 -12.87
C ILE A 252 -12.46 0.19 -12.94
N GLY A 253 -12.99 1.26 -13.55
CA GLY A 253 -14.42 1.50 -13.74
C GLY A 253 -15.20 1.83 -12.46
N ILE A 254 -14.52 2.27 -11.40
CA ILE A 254 -15.13 2.78 -10.16
C ILE A 254 -14.42 4.07 -9.71
N PRO A 255 -15.06 4.89 -8.85
CA PRO A 255 -14.45 6.12 -8.35
C PRO A 255 -13.13 5.88 -7.62
N VAL A 256 -12.18 6.80 -7.82
CA VAL A 256 -10.92 6.90 -7.08
C VAL A 256 -10.99 8.13 -6.18
N VAL A 257 -10.89 7.91 -4.88
CA VAL A 257 -10.83 8.95 -3.85
C VAL A 257 -9.38 9.12 -3.42
N ALA A 258 -8.75 10.23 -3.79
CA ALA A 258 -7.34 10.50 -3.58
C ALA A 258 -7.12 11.39 -2.34
N GLY A 259 -6.28 10.93 -1.44
CA GLY A 259 -5.94 11.59 -0.17
C GLY A 259 -6.37 10.77 1.05
N PRO A 260 -5.80 11.10 2.22
CA PRO A 260 -4.75 12.10 2.44
C PRO A 260 -3.36 11.66 1.96
N SER A 261 -2.52 12.61 1.56
CA SER A 261 -1.13 12.32 1.15
C SER A 261 -0.22 11.91 2.31
N GLU A 262 -0.48 12.43 3.50
CA GLU A 262 0.25 12.14 4.73
C GLU A 262 -0.51 11.11 5.61
N ALA A 263 -1.13 10.13 4.97
CA ALA A 263 -2.01 9.16 5.62
C ALA A 263 -1.34 8.43 6.80
N THR A 264 -0.05 8.07 6.67
CA THR A 264 0.71 7.40 7.75
C THR A 264 0.78 8.26 9.00
N ALA A 265 1.14 9.53 8.87
CA ALA A 265 1.23 10.46 10.01
C ALA A 265 -0.15 10.71 10.62
N ILE A 266 -1.15 10.95 9.78
CA ILE A 266 -2.53 11.17 10.23
C ILE A 266 -3.06 9.95 10.97
N GLY A 267 -2.91 8.75 10.42
CA GLY A 267 -3.36 7.51 11.07
C GLY A 267 -2.65 7.24 12.39
N ASN A 268 -1.33 7.48 12.45
CA ASN A 268 -0.56 7.37 13.68
C ASN A 268 -1.11 8.30 14.78
N VAL A 269 -1.29 9.58 14.47
CA VAL A 269 -1.86 10.57 15.41
C VAL A 269 -3.29 10.20 15.82
N MET A 270 -4.12 9.81 14.85
CA MET A 270 -5.53 9.51 15.11
C MET A 270 -5.72 8.24 15.96
N ILE A 271 -4.88 7.20 15.79
CA ILE A 271 -4.91 6.02 16.67
C ILE A 271 -4.59 6.43 18.11
N GLN A 272 -3.64 7.33 18.33
CA GLN A 272 -3.33 7.85 19.65
C GLN A 272 -4.49 8.68 20.22
N ALA A 273 -5.10 9.57 19.41
CA ALA A 273 -6.25 10.37 19.79
C ALA A 273 -7.45 9.48 20.16
N MET A 274 -7.73 8.43 19.39
CA MET A 274 -8.75 7.44 19.71
C MET A 274 -8.48 6.76 21.06
N THR A 275 -7.25 6.36 21.33
CA THR A 275 -6.87 5.76 22.62
C THR A 275 -7.03 6.73 23.79
N MET A 276 -6.91 8.02 23.55
CA MET A 276 -7.10 9.08 24.54
C MET A 276 -8.57 9.52 24.69
N GLY A 277 -9.47 8.96 23.88
CA GLY A 277 -10.92 9.22 23.96
C GLY A 277 -11.43 10.36 23.10
N GLU A 278 -10.61 10.89 22.18
CA GLU A 278 -10.98 11.96 21.25
C GLU A 278 -11.81 11.45 20.04
N ALA A 279 -11.79 10.15 19.77
CA ALA A 279 -12.64 9.46 18.83
C ALA A 279 -13.06 8.10 19.42
N THR A 280 -14.23 7.60 19.07
CA THR A 280 -14.78 6.37 19.67
C THR A 280 -14.14 5.10 19.09
N ASP A 281 -13.90 5.10 17.78
CA ASP A 281 -13.45 3.96 16.98
C ASP A 281 -12.82 4.44 15.66
N VAL A 282 -12.35 3.48 14.86
CA VAL A 282 -11.79 3.77 13.52
C VAL A 282 -12.83 4.43 12.61
N ALA A 283 -14.11 4.10 12.71
CA ALA A 283 -15.14 4.71 11.89
C ALA A 283 -15.32 6.21 12.22
N GLY A 284 -15.36 6.56 13.51
CA GLY A 284 -15.39 7.95 13.97
C GLY A 284 -14.14 8.73 13.56
N MET A 285 -12.97 8.09 13.62
CA MET A 285 -11.71 8.67 13.15
C MET A 285 -11.77 8.97 11.64
N ARG A 286 -12.22 8.02 10.81
CA ARG A 286 -12.37 8.18 9.35
C ARG A 286 -13.38 9.26 8.98
N GLN A 287 -14.45 9.40 9.74
CA GLN A 287 -15.41 10.48 9.57
C GLN A 287 -14.76 11.86 9.77
N LEU A 288 -13.90 12.02 10.79
CA LEU A 288 -13.13 13.26 10.98
C LEU A 288 -12.17 13.52 9.82
N ILE A 289 -11.46 12.49 9.35
CA ILE A 289 -10.51 12.61 8.24
C ILE A 289 -11.24 12.95 6.93
N SER A 290 -12.45 12.42 6.70
CA SER A 290 -13.24 12.71 5.49
C SER A 290 -13.63 14.19 5.35
N LEU A 291 -13.55 14.96 6.42
CA LEU A 291 -13.74 16.42 6.38
C LEU A 291 -12.51 17.17 5.83
N SER A 292 -11.38 16.48 5.67
CA SER A 292 -10.17 17.06 5.08
C SER A 292 -10.28 17.11 3.56
N LEU A 293 -9.31 17.83 2.93
CA LEU A 293 -9.27 17.93 1.47
C LEU A 293 -8.95 16.58 0.84
N ILE A 294 -9.89 16.04 0.08
CA ILE A 294 -9.75 14.85 -0.77
C ILE A 294 -10.12 15.23 -2.20
N HIS A 295 -9.54 14.50 -3.17
CA HIS A 295 -9.87 14.65 -4.59
C HIS A 295 -10.55 13.38 -5.10
N ILE A 296 -11.62 13.51 -5.90
CA ILE A 296 -12.37 12.38 -6.46
C ILE A 296 -12.20 12.37 -7.97
N SER A 297 -11.72 11.27 -8.52
CA SER A 297 -11.64 11.00 -9.95
C SER A 297 -12.69 9.95 -10.33
N GLU A 298 -13.64 10.36 -11.17
CA GLU A 298 -14.66 9.46 -11.71
C GLU A 298 -14.18 8.85 -13.03
N PRO A 299 -14.60 7.61 -13.36
CA PRO A 299 -14.34 7.03 -14.67
C PRO A 299 -14.92 7.90 -15.78
N THR A 300 -14.10 8.25 -16.77
CA THR A 300 -14.58 8.93 -17.98
C THR A 300 -14.86 7.88 -19.07
N ARG A 301 -15.95 8.07 -19.81
CA ARG A 301 -16.38 7.16 -20.90
C ARG A 301 -15.49 7.29 -22.11
#